data_da73b02a5cc819c1e8565d482a491c47
#
_entry.id   da73b02a5cc819c1e8565d482a491c47
#
_cell.length_a   1.000
_cell.length_b   1.000
_cell.length_c   1.000
_cell.angle_alpha   90.00
_cell.angle_beta   90.00
_cell.angle_gamma   90.00
#
_symmetry.space_group_name_H-M   'P 1'
#
loop_
_entity.id
_entity.type
_entity.pdbx_description
1 polymer ?
#
loop_
_entity_poly.entity_id
_entity_poly.type
_entity_poly.pdbx_seq_one_letter_code
_entity_poly.pdbx_strand_id
1 'polypeptide(L)'
;MGKTIVWNRRASDSFNAIIQYLENDWGEKVTRDFVKRTYHILDLLALNPEIGSIEHPEKQIRGFVITKHNTLFYRVDDTRLVLLHFFDNRQDPKKKSY
;
A
#
# COMPACT_ATOMS: atom_id res chain seq x y z
N MET A 1 -17.80 -9.21 -7.85
CA MET A 1 -17.56 -8.84 -6.44
C MET A 1 -16.07 -8.66 -6.18
N GLY A 2 -15.74 -7.68 -5.35
CA GLY A 2 -14.35 -7.39 -5.06
C GLY A 2 -13.73 -8.35 -4.05
N LYS A 3 -12.41 -8.36 -3.98
CA LYS A 3 -11.68 -9.11 -2.96
C LYS A 3 -11.82 -8.43 -1.60
N THR A 4 -11.76 -9.22 -0.54
CA THR A 4 -11.75 -8.68 0.83
C THR A 4 -10.35 -8.13 1.14
N ILE A 5 -10.31 -6.88 1.56
CA ILE A 5 -9.05 -6.24 1.96
C ILE A 5 -8.68 -6.69 3.36
N VAL A 6 -7.45 -7.19 3.53
CA VAL A 6 -6.92 -7.58 4.83
C VAL A 6 -5.62 -6.83 5.05
N TRP A 7 -5.51 -6.14 6.18
CA TRP A 7 -4.29 -5.44 6.58
C TRP A 7 -3.46 -6.37 7.47
N ASN A 8 -2.24 -6.68 7.06
CA ASN A 8 -1.36 -7.32 8.01
C ASN A 8 -0.76 -6.26 8.95
N ARG A 9 -0.08 -6.70 10.00
CA ARG A 9 0.45 -5.77 11.00
C ARG A 9 1.48 -4.81 10.42
N ARG A 10 2.35 -5.30 9.57
CA ARG A 10 3.40 -4.49 8.96
C ARG A 10 2.80 -3.40 8.06
N ALA A 11 1.72 -3.72 7.35
CA ALA A 11 1.01 -2.73 6.53
C ALA A 11 0.42 -1.63 7.42
N SER A 12 -0.24 -2.01 8.51
CA SER A 12 -0.81 -1.05 9.45
C SER A 12 0.27 -0.16 10.08
N ASP A 13 1.36 -0.75 10.53
CA ASP A 13 2.45 -0.02 11.16
C ASP A 13 3.12 0.95 10.19
N SER A 14 3.39 0.52 8.97
CA SER A 14 4.02 1.38 7.97
C SER A 14 3.08 2.50 7.52
N PHE A 15 1.79 2.22 7.40
CA PHE A 15 0.79 3.25 7.07
C PHE A 15 0.71 4.30 8.19
N ASN A 16 0.65 3.86 9.44
CA ASN A 16 0.61 4.78 10.58
C ASN A 16 1.86 5.64 10.69
N ALA A 17 3.02 5.08 10.38
CA ALA A 17 4.27 5.83 10.36
C ALA A 17 4.24 6.95 9.31
N ILE A 18 3.68 6.68 8.14
CA ILE A 18 3.51 7.70 7.10
C ILE A 18 2.56 8.80 7.56
N ILE A 19 1.45 8.41 8.20
CA ILE A 19 0.47 9.38 8.71
C ILE A 19 1.13 10.31 9.74
N GLN A 20 1.87 9.76 10.68
CA GLN A 20 2.56 10.56 11.70
C GLN A 20 3.55 11.54 11.08
N TYR A 21 4.34 11.06 10.11
CA TYR A 21 5.27 11.93 9.41
C TYR A 21 4.55 13.08 8.71
N LEU A 22 3.47 12.78 7.99
CA LEU A 22 2.73 13.81 7.25
C LEU A 22 2.08 14.82 8.19
N GLU A 23 1.50 14.37 9.31
CA GLU A 23 0.90 15.27 10.29
C GLU A 23 1.93 16.23 10.88
N ASN A 24 3.12 15.72 11.21
CA ASN A 24 4.16 16.51 11.85
C ASN A 24 4.80 17.51 10.89
N ASP A 25 5.05 17.10 9.64
CA ASP A 25 5.86 17.89 8.71
C ASP A 25 5.03 18.66 7.68
N TRP A 26 3.82 18.20 7.36
CA TRP A 26 3.03 18.74 6.25
C TRP A 26 1.61 19.18 6.66
N GLY A 27 1.16 18.80 7.83
CA GLY A 27 -0.12 19.24 8.38
C GLY A 27 -1.30 18.33 8.04
N GLU A 28 -2.44 18.72 8.59
CA GLU A 28 -3.65 17.90 8.58
C GLU A 28 -4.23 17.71 7.18
N LYS A 29 -4.21 18.75 6.35
CA LYS A 29 -4.81 18.66 5.01
C LYS A 29 -4.08 17.66 4.15
N VAL A 30 -2.74 17.70 4.12
CA VAL A 30 -1.93 16.77 3.35
C VAL A 30 -2.14 15.34 3.84
N THR A 31 -2.20 15.16 5.15
CA THR A 31 -2.42 13.85 5.76
C THR A 31 -3.79 13.29 5.35
N ARG A 32 -4.83 14.10 5.43
CA ARG A 32 -6.19 13.69 5.06
C ARG A 32 -6.28 13.31 3.59
N ASP A 33 -5.64 14.10 2.71
CA ASP A 33 -5.62 13.81 1.28
C ASP A 33 -4.93 12.47 0.99
N PHE A 34 -3.83 12.19 1.69
CA PHE A 34 -3.13 10.92 1.55
C PHE A 34 -4.01 9.73 1.98
N VAL A 35 -4.71 9.85 3.10
CA VAL A 35 -5.59 8.80 3.59
C VAL A 35 -6.72 8.54 2.60
N LYS A 36 -7.37 9.60 2.11
CA LYS A 36 -8.44 9.47 1.11
C LYS A 36 -7.96 8.80 -0.16
N ARG A 37 -6.80 9.22 -0.65
CA ARG A 37 -6.21 8.64 -1.86
C ARG A 37 -5.93 7.15 -1.66
N THR A 38 -5.37 6.79 -0.51
CA THR A 38 -5.07 5.39 -0.19
C THR A 38 -6.34 4.54 -0.21
N TYR A 39 -7.38 4.96 0.48
CA TYR A 39 -8.62 4.18 0.52
C TYR A 39 -9.30 4.09 -0.85
N HIS A 40 -9.23 5.15 -1.64
CA HIS A 40 -9.74 5.10 -3.02
C HIS A 40 -8.99 4.05 -3.84
N ILE A 41 -7.65 4.00 -3.69
CA ILE A 41 -6.84 3.01 -4.39
C ILE A 41 -7.14 1.59 -3.89
N LEU A 42 -7.37 1.42 -2.59
CA LEU A 42 -7.74 0.10 -2.05
C LEU A 42 -9.04 -0.41 -2.65
N ASP A 43 -10.04 0.45 -2.79
CA ASP A 43 -11.29 0.08 -3.44
C ASP A 43 -11.07 -0.34 -4.90
N LEU A 44 -10.23 0.41 -5.60
CA LEU A 44 -9.87 0.09 -6.99
C LEU A 44 -9.17 -1.27 -7.08
N LEU A 45 -8.21 -1.52 -6.20
CA LEU A 45 -7.45 -2.78 -6.18
C LEU A 45 -8.33 -3.97 -5.82
N ALA A 46 -9.30 -3.77 -4.92
CA ALA A 46 -10.21 -4.85 -4.54
C ALA A 46 -11.01 -5.34 -5.74
N LEU A 47 -11.36 -4.45 -6.67
CA LEU A 47 -12.09 -4.78 -7.89
C LEU A 47 -11.16 -5.24 -9.02
N ASN A 48 -9.91 -4.77 -9.04
CA ASN A 48 -8.96 -5.02 -10.12
C ASN A 48 -7.59 -5.38 -9.53
N PRO A 49 -7.45 -6.53 -8.87
CA PRO A 49 -6.23 -6.83 -8.12
C PRO A 49 -4.98 -6.99 -8.98
N GLU A 50 -5.12 -7.21 -10.29
CA GLU A 50 -3.99 -7.41 -11.18
C GLU A 50 -3.40 -6.13 -11.77
N ILE A 51 -3.90 -4.94 -11.42
CA ILE A 51 -3.40 -3.69 -12.02
C ILE A 51 -2.04 -3.26 -11.46
N GLY A 52 -1.66 -3.77 -10.29
CA GLY A 52 -0.32 -3.49 -9.75
C GLY A 52 0.75 -4.24 -10.54
N SER A 53 1.98 -3.73 -10.49
CA SER A 53 3.13 -4.36 -11.12
C SER A 53 3.53 -5.63 -10.38
N ILE A 54 3.88 -6.67 -11.12
CA ILE A 54 4.34 -7.92 -10.49
C ILE A 54 5.70 -7.69 -9.86
N GLU A 55 5.81 -7.94 -8.54
CA GLU A 55 7.06 -7.81 -7.79
C GLU A 55 7.67 -9.18 -7.49
N HIS A 56 6.84 -10.15 -7.16
CA HIS A 56 7.29 -11.51 -6.84
C HIS A 56 6.26 -12.50 -7.36
N PRO A 57 6.45 -13.04 -8.58
CA PRO A 57 5.42 -13.87 -9.22
C PRO A 57 5.03 -15.11 -8.42
N GLU A 58 6.01 -15.79 -7.85
CA GLU A 58 5.76 -17.04 -7.12
C GLU A 58 4.89 -16.83 -5.89
N LYS A 59 5.03 -15.68 -5.23
CA LYS A 59 4.25 -15.36 -4.02
C LYS A 59 3.01 -14.55 -4.34
N GLN A 60 2.75 -14.25 -5.61
CA GLN A 60 1.61 -13.44 -6.05
C GLN A 60 1.64 -12.04 -5.44
N ILE A 61 2.84 -11.45 -5.30
CA ILE A 61 3.02 -10.12 -4.74
C ILE A 61 3.09 -9.09 -5.86
N ARG A 62 2.32 -8.02 -5.70
CA ARG A 62 2.29 -6.88 -6.62
C ARG A 62 2.56 -5.58 -5.87
N GLY A 63 2.96 -4.56 -6.61
CA GLY A 63 3.17 -3.22 -6.09
C GLY A 63 2.31 -2.21 -6.83
N PHE A 64 1.78 -1.23 -6.11
CA PHE A 64 1.02 -0.13 -6.70
C PHE A 64 1.47 1.19 -6.08
N VAL A 65 1.79 2.17 -6.92
CA VAL A 65 2.24 3.48 -6.45
C VAL A 65 1.06 4.27 -5.90
N ILE A 66 1.11 4.61 -4.61
CA ILE A 66 0.08 5.43 -3.96
C ILE A 66 0.37 6.91 -4.24
N THR A 67 1.61 7.33 -3.94
CA THR A 67 2.13 8.66 -4.29
C THR A 67 3.51 8.46 -4.87
N LYS A 68 4.13 9.52 -5.37
CA LYS A 68 5.50 9.41 -5.89
C LYS A 68 6.50 8.90 -4.84
N HIS A 69 6.17 9.03 -3.57
CA HIS A 69 7.05 8.62 -2.47
C HIS A 69 6.71 7.26 -1.87
N ASN A 70 5.54 6.73 -2.13
CA ASN A 70 5.07 5.54 -1.44
C ASN A 70 4.49 4.50 -2.39
N THR A 71 4.92 3.26 -2.25
CA THR A 71 4.39 2.11 -2.99
C THR A 71 3.78 1.12 -2.00
N LEU A 72 2.57 0.65 -2.30
CA LEU A 72 1.93 -0.40 -1.53
C LEU A 72 2.29 -1.75 -2.15
N PHE A 73 2.84 -2.66 -1.33
CA PHE A 73 2.99 -4.06 -1.72
C PHE A 73 1.83 -4.87 -1.16
N TYR A 74 1.24 -5.71 -2.01
CA TYR A 74 0.10 -6.52 -1.62
C TYR A 74 0.17 -7.90 -2.26
N ARG A 75 -0.48 -8.86 -1.63
CA ARG A 75 -0.58 -10.23 -2.13
C ARG A 75 -2.03 -10.53 -2.48
N VAL A 76 -2.24 -11.21 -3.59
CA VAL A 76 -3.58 -11.59 -4.05
C VAL A 76 -3.75 -13.09 -3.84
N ASP A 77 -4.82 -13.51 -3.14
CA ASP A 77 -5.24 -14.89 -3.14
C ASP A 77 -6.70 -15.00 -3.60
N ASP A 78 -7.32 -16.17 -3.49
CA ASP A 78 -8.62 -16.44 -4.12
C ASP A 78 -9.70 -15.44 -3.71
N THR A 79 -9.77 -15.11 -2.43
CA THR A 79 -10.85 -14.27 -1.91
C THR A 79 -10.35 -12.97 -1.27
N ARG A 80 -9.04 -12.85 -1.04
CA ARG A 80 -8.48 -11.76 -0.27
C ARG A 80 -7.41 -11.00 -1.05
N LEU A 81 -7.30 -9.73 -0.71
CA LEU A 81 -6.19 -8.88 -1.08
C LEU A 81 -5.51 -8.45 0.22
N VAL A 82 -4.32 -9.00 0.46
CA VAL A 82 -3.60 -8.79 1.72
C VAL A 82 -2.58 -7.68 1.56
N LEU A 83 -2.74 -6.60 2.30
CA LEU A 83 -1.79 -5.50 2.29
C LEU A 83 -0.59 -5.90 3.12
N LEU A 84 0.60 -5.84 2.51
CA LEU A 84 1.83 -6.31 3.13
C LEU A 84 2.64 -5.19 3.74
N HIS A 85 2.81 -4.07 3.03
CA HIS A 85 3.74 -3.05 3.46
C HIS A 85 3.59 -1.79 2.59
N PHE A 86 3.66 -0.62 3.23
CA PHE A 86 3.77 0.67 2.53
C PHE A 86 5.24 1.07 2.52
N PHE A 87 5.86 0.98 1.36
CA PHE A 87 7.29 1.21 1.18
C PHE A 87 7.57 2.65 0.79
N ASP A 88 8.60 3.26 1.40
CA ASP A 88 9.06 4.59 1.01
C ASP A 88 10.03 4.44 -0.17
N ASN A 89 9.65 4.98 -1.33
CA ASN A 89 10.44 4.86 -2.56
C ASN A 89 11.78 5.56 -2.50
N ARG A 90 12.01 6.40 -1.49
CA ARG A 90 13.30 7.08 -1.28
C ARG A 90 14.32 6.19 -0.58
N GLN A 91 13.88 5.06 -0.03
CA GLN A 91 14.78 4.10 0.61
C GLN A 91 15.52 3.26 -0.45
N ASP A 92 16.64 2.66 -0.03
CA ASP A 92 17.40 1.76 -0.86
C ASP A 92 16.52 0.60 -1.35
N PRO A 93 16.47 0.32 -2.67
CA PRO A 93 15.72 -0.83 -3.17
C PRO A 93 16.07 -2.16 -2.50
N LYS A 94 17.27 -2.32 -1.98
CA LYS A 94 17.69 -3.51 -1.24
C LYS A 94 16.88 -3.71 0.05
N LYS A 95 16.24 -2.66 0.55
CA LYS A 95 15.40 -2.74 1.75
C LYS A 95 13.97 -3.18 1.45
N LYS A 96 13.61 -3.36 0.18
CA LYS A 96 12.32 -3.91 -0.18
C LYS A 96 12.23 -5.32 0.36
N SER A 97 11.18 -5.57 1.12
CA SER A 97 10.96 -6.86 1.75
C SER A 97 9.44 -7.10 1.80
N TYR A 98 9.02 -8.20 1.29
CA TYR A 98 7.60 -8.51 1.15
C TYR A 98 7.05 -9.39 2.28
#